data_b33d2cd7e08ed7b5a32e362c97533884
#
_entry.id   b33d2cd7e08ed7b5a32e362c97533884
#
_cell.length_a   1.000
_cell.length_b   1.000
_cell.length_c   1.000
_cell.angle_alpha   90.00
_cell.angle_beta   90.00
_cell.angle_gamma   90.00
#
_symmetry.space_group_name_H-M   'P 1'
#
loop_
_entity.id
_entity.type
_entity.pdbx_description
1 polymer ?
#
loop_
_entity_poly.entity_id
_entity_poly.type
_entity_poly.pdbx_seq_one_letter_code
_entity_poly.pdbx_strand_id
1 'polypeptide(L)'
;MKEVTLKHNELDVDEYLLLRSGVHWKVLSREQAKLALERSLYIVTAYVDGECVGMGRLVGDGAVICYVQDLIVLPRVQHLGIGSKILNELKRHVEELRLPDTEMMFCLMCAKGREPFYEKHAFLARPTENLGPGMIQYLNNTTKNQDTML
;
A
#
# COMPACT_ATOMS: atom_id res chain seq x y z
N MET A 1 1.00 -26.81 4.85
CA MET A 1 0.99 -25.37 4.43
C MET A 1 2.17 -24.66 5.05
N LYS A 2 2.82 -23.81 4.26
CA LYS A 2 3.93 -23.00 4.78
C LYS A 2 3.40 -21.91 5.70
N GLU A 3 4.10 -21.68 6.79
CA GLU A 3 3.75 -20.66 7.75
C GLU A 3 4.12 -19.27 7.22
N VAL A 4 3.20 -18.31 7.38
CA VAL A 4 3.44 -16.91 7.05
C VAL A 4 3.69 -16.14 8.34
N THR A 5 4.84 -15.51 8.44
CA THR A 5 5.19 -14.66 9.57
C THR A 5 5.08 -13.20 9.17
N LEU A 6 4.40 -12.40 9.98
CA LEU A 6 4.31 -10.95 9.77
C LEU A 6 5.28 -10.23 10.71
N LYS A 7 5.99 -9.24 10.17
CA LYS A 7 6.83 -8.33 10.95
C LYS A 7 6.38 -6.90 10.75
N HIS A 8 6.70 -6.05 11.71
CA HIS A 8 6.20 -4.67 11.75
C HIS A 8 7.35 -3.69 11.78
N ASN A 9 7.32 -2.72 10.85
CA ASN A 9 8.30 -1.62 10.77
C ASN A 9 9.76 -2.07 10.66
N GLU A 10 9.99 -3.20 9.99
CA GLU A 10 11.34 -3.79 9.84
C GLU A 10 11.81 -3.91 8.39
N LEU A 11 11.07 -3.38 7.43
CA LEU A 11 11.43 -3.49 6.02
C LEU A 11 12.61 -2.57 5.70
N ASP A 12 13.71 -3.13 5.19
CA ASP A 12 14.82 -2.30 4.74
C ASP A 12 14.66 -1.89 3.27
N VAL A 13 15.49 -0.94 2.83
CA VAL A 13 15.36 -0.34 1.51
C VAL A 13 15.63 -1.35 0.38
N ASP A 14 16.57 -2.28 0.59
CA ASP A 14 16.88 -3.27 -0.44
C ASP A 14 15.73 -4.26 -0.62
N GLU A 15 15.15 -4.73 0.48
CA GLU A 15 13.96 -5.58 0.42
C GLU A 15 12.80 -4.88 -0.27
N TYR A 16 12.58 -3.62 0.05
CA TYR A 16 11.51 -2.82 -0.56
C TYR A 16 11.70 -2.72 -2.08
N LEU A 17 12.91 -2.39 -2.52
CA LEU A 17 13.20 -2.29 -3.95
C LEU A 17 13.05 -3.63 -4.67
N LEU A 18 13.45 -4.74 -4.02
CA LEU A 18 13.28 -6.07 -4.58
C LEU A 18 11.81 -6.46 -4.72
N LEU A 19 10.99 -6.15 -3.71
CA LEU A 19 9.55 -6.43 -3.78
C LEU A 19 8.89 -5.66 -4.92
N ARG A 20 9.21 -4.37 -5.06
CA ARG A 20 8.67 -3.56 -6.15
C ARG A 20 9.07 -4.09 -7.51
N SER A 21 10.34 -4.46 -7.66
CA SER A 21 10.87 -5.06 -8.88
C SER A 21 10.17 -6.38 -9.20
N GLY A 22 9.88 -7.18 -8.19
CA GLY A 22 9.22 -8.47 -8.33
C GLY A 22 7.80 -8.39 -8.88
N VAL A 23 7.15 -7.24 -8.79
CA VAL A 23 5.82 -7.00 -9.36
C VAL A 23 5.86 -5.98 -10.49
N HIS A 24 7.06 -5.67 -11.00
CA HIS A 24 7.29 -4.80 -12.16
C HIS A 24 6.78 -3.38 -11.97
N TRP A 25 6.81 -2.88 -10.74
CA TRP A 25 6.44 -1.50 -10.46
C TRP A 25 7.57 -0.55 -10.83
N LYS A 26 7.22 0.72 -11.02
CA LYS A 26 8.16 1.79 -11.33
C LYS A 26 9.38 1.76 -10.42
N VAL A 27 10.57 1.91 -11.01
CA VAL A 27 11.83 1.95 -10.26
C VAL A 27 11.91 3.26 -9.49
N LEU A 28 12.23 3.16 -8.21
CA LEU A 28 12.50 4.32 -7.36
C LEU A 28 14.00 4.46 -7.19
N SER A 29 14.48 5.71 -7.00
CA SER A 29 15.86 5.88 -6.56
C SER A 29 15.97 5.32 -5.13
N ARG A 30 17.18 4.88 -4.76
CA ARG A 30 17.41 4.36 -3.42
C ARG A 30 17.11 5.42 -2.34
N GLU A 31 17.49 6.66 -2.59
CA GLU A 31 17.23 7.78 -1.68
C GLU A 31 15.73 8.01 -1.50
N GLN A 32 14.98 8.02 -2.61
CA GLN A 32 13.53 8.17 -2.59
C GLN A 32 12.87 7.04 -1.80
N ALA A 33 13.29 5.80 -2.04
CA ALA A 33 12.73 4.63 -1.35
C ALA A 33 13.02 4.70 0.15
N LYS A 34 14.24 5.05 0.53
CA LYS A 34 14.64 5.18 1.93
C LYS A 34 13.79 6.24 2.65
N LEU A 35 13.64 7.39 2.02
CA LEU A 35 12.85 8.49 2.57
C LEU A 35 11.38 8.09 2.72
N ALA A 36 10.83 7.37 1.74
CA ALA A 36 9.46 6.89 1.79
C ALA A 36 9.23 5.95 2.98
N LEU A 37 10.15 5.01 3.21
CA LEU A 37 10.04 4.09 4.33
C LEU A 37 10.12 4.83 5.68
N GLU A 38 11.02 5.78 5.80
CA GLU A 38 11.19 6.58 7.02
C GLU A 38 9.94 7.40 7.36
N ARG A 39 9.19 7.84 6.34
CA ARG A 39 8.00 8.68 6.50
C ARG A 39 6.70 7.90 6.52
N SER A 40 6.77 6.58 6.54
CA SER A 40 5.58 5.74 6.60
C SER A 40 5.00 5.71 8.00
N LEU A 41 3.66 5.69 8.10
CA LEU A 41 2.98 5.52 9.39
C LEU A 41 3.20 4.13 9.95
N TYR A 42 3.18 3.11 9.08
CA TYR A 42 3.24 1.73 9.50
C TYR A 42 3.58 0.85 8.30
N ILE A 43 4.41 -0.16 8.55
CA ILE A 43 4.82 -1.11 7.51
C ILE A 43 4.65 -2.52 8.06
N VAL A 44 4.00 -3.37 7.28
CA VAL A 44 3.87 -4.80 7.56
C VAL A 44 4.62 -5.55 6.47
N THR A 45 5.44 -6.51 6.86
CA THR A 45 6.11 -7.40 5.92
C THR A 45 5.70 -8.84 6.19
N ALA A 46 5.63 -9.64 5.13
CA ALA A 46 5.29 -11.05 5.20
C ALA A 46 6.50 -11.89 4.80
N TYR A 47 6.78 -12.92 5.59
CA TYR A 47 7.88 -13.84 5.37
C TYR A 47 7.37 -15.27 5.27
N VAL A 48 7.93 -16.00 4.33
CA VAL A 48 7.70 -17.44 4.17
C VAL A 48 9.07 -18.10 4.07
N ASP A 49 9.35 -19.08 4.95
CA ASP A 49 10.65 -19.74 5.00
C ASP A 49 11.82 -18.75 5.13
N GLY A 50 11.63 -17.68 5.93
CA GLY A 50 12.67 -16.68 6.16
C GLY A 50 12.86 -15.68 5.03
N GLU A 51 12.08 -15.77 3.96
CA GLU A 51 12.19 -14.89 2.80
C GLU A 51 11.05 -13.86 2.79
N CYS A 52 11.40 -12.60 2.54
CA CYS A 52 10.42 -11.52 2.43
C CYS A 52 9.65 -11.66 1.12
N VAL A 53 8.35 -11.93 1.20
CA VAL A 53 7.52 -12.23 0.03
C VAL A 53 6.38 -11.23 -0.17
N GLY A 54 6.18 -10.32 0.76
CA GLY A 54 5.12 -9.33 0.63
C GLY A 54 5.25 -8.22 1.64
N MET A 55 4.52 -7.14 1.39
CA MET A 55 4.50 -5.99 2.28
C MET A 55 3.22 -5.18 2.10
N GLY A 56 2.90 -4.38 3.12
CA GLY A 56 1.91 -3.33 3.04
C GLY A 56 2.44 -2.09 3.75
N ARG A 57 2.13 -0.91 3.23
CA ARG A 57 2.65 0.35 3.77
C ARG A 57 1.54 1.38 3.88
N LEU A 58 1.42 1.99 5.07
CA LEU A 58 0.45 3.05 5.33
C LEU A 58 1.12 4.41 5.34
N VAL A 59 0.47 5.38 4.70
CA VAL A 59 0.81 6.80 4.80
C VAL A 59 -0.44 7.58 5.16
N GLY A 60 -0.28 8.82 5.60
CA GLY A 60 -1.40 9.68 5.96
C GLY A 60 -1.19 10.38 7.28
N ASP A 61 -2.22 11.06 7.79
CA ASP A 61 -2.10 11.76 9.07
C ASP A 61 -2.41 10.87 10.28
N GLY A 62 -2.98 9.69 10.05
CA GLY A 62 -3.30 8.77 11.14
C GLY A 62 -4.47 9.22 12.01
N ALA A 63 -5.25 10.21 11.57
CA ALA A 63 -6.39 10.74 12.30
C ALA A 63 -7.62 10.86 11.42
N VAL A 64 -7.50 11.55 10.29
CA VAL A 64 -8.58 11.72 9.30
C VAL A 64 -8.45 10.69 8.19
N ILE A 65 -7.22 10.34 7.82
CA ILE A 65 -6.95 9.47 6.68
C ILE A 65 -5.75 8.55 6.93
N CYS A 66 -5.90 7.29 6.51
CA CYS A 66 -4.81 6.36 6.29
C CYS A 66 -4.92 5.78 4.89
N TYR A 67 -3.84 5.81 4.16
CA TYR A 67 -3.77 5.38 2.77
C TYR A 67 -2.82 4.20 2.65
N VAL A 68 -3.29 3.12 2.01
CA VAL A 68 -2.42 1.99 1.67
C VAL A 68 -1.69 2.34 0.38
N GLN A 69 -0.43 2.73 0.51
CA GLN A 69 0.37 3.14 -0.65
C GLN A 69 0.88 1.95 -1.43
N ASP A 70 1.35 0.93 -0.71
CA ASP A 70 1.87 -0.28 -1.34
C ASP A 70 1.20 -1.49 -0.68
N LEU A 71 0.75 -2.42 -1.50
CA LEU A 71 0.37 -3.76 -1.07
C LEU A 71 0.94 -4.70 -2.11
N ILE A 72 2.01 -5.39 -1.77
CA ILE A 72 2.75 -6.24 -2.68
C ILE A 72 2.78 -7.67 -2.15
N VAL A 73 2.48 -8.62 -3.01
CA VAL A 73 2.70 -10.05 -2.76
C VAL A 73 3.38 -10.60 -4.00
N LEU A 74 4.54 -11.22 -3.83
CA LEU A 74 5.28 -11.77 -4.96
C LEU A 74 4.44 -12.81 -5.71
N PRO A 75 4.50 -12.84 -7.06
CA PRO A 75 3.63 -13.73 -7.85
C PRO A 75 3.68 -15.19 -7.45
N ARG A 76 4.84 -15.71 -7.09
CA ARG A 76 5.01 -17.14 -6.74
C ARG A 76 4.26 -17.55 -5.47
N VAL A 77 3.84 -16.61 -4.65
CA VAL A 77 3.10 -16.88 -3.41
C VAL A 77 1.73 -16.22 -3.37
N GLN A 78 1.25 -15.70 -4.49
CA GLN A 78 -0.11 -15.18 -4.60
C GLN A 78 -1.12 -16.32 -4.45
N HIS A 79 -2.36 -15.97 -4.09
CA HIS A 79 -3.46 -16.91 -3.85
C HIS A 79 -3.29 -17.80 -2.61
N LEU A 80 -2.33 -17.48 -1.72
CA LEU A 80 -2.14 -18.18 -0.44
C LEU A 80 -2.72 -17.40 0.74
N GLY A 81 -3.46 -16.30 0.48
CA GLY A 81 -4.07 -15.49 1.53
C GLY A 81 -3.12 -14.48 2.17
N ILE A 82 -1.91 -14.32 1.65
CA ILE A 82 -0.91 -13.40 2.22
C ILE A 82 -1.37 -11.95 2.12
N GLY A 83 -1.92 -11.55 0.98
CA GLY A 83 -2.43 -10.20 0.78
C GLY A 83 -3.51 -9.84 1.79
N SER A 84 -4.43 -10.77 2.06
CA SER A 84 -5.48 -10.59 3.07
C SER A 84 -4.90 -10.46 4.47
N LYS A 85 -3.88 -11.26 4.81
CA LYS A 85 -3.22 -11.16 6.12
C LYS A 85 -2.57 -9.80 6.32
N ILE A 86 -1.87 -9.31 5.30
CA ILE A 86 -1.23 -7.99 5.34
C ILE A 86 -2.29 -6.89 5.49
N LEU A 87 -3.31 -6.92 4.63
CA LEU A 87 -4.35 -5.89 4.63
C LEU A 87 -5.12 -5.85 5.95
N ASN A 88 -5.44 -7.02 6.50
CA ASN A 88 -6.11 -7.10 7.80
C ASN A 88 -5.24 -6.53 8.91
N GLU A 89 -3.93 -6.76 8.87
CA GLU A 89 -3.01 -6.23 9.87
C GLU A 89 -2.90 -4.70 9.76
N LEU A 90 -2.87 -4.16 8.53
CA LEU A 90 -2.90 -2.72 8.31
C LEU A 90 -4.19 -2.11 8.87
N LYS A 91 -5.33 -2.76 8.59
CA LYS A 91 -6.64 -2.28 9.07
C LYS A 91 -6.69 -2.30 10.59
N ARG A 92 -6.16 -3.35 11.22
CA ARG A 92 -6.09 -3.44 12.68
C ARG A 92 -5.33 -2.23 13.25
N HIS A 93 -4.20 -1.88 12.64
CA HIS A 93 -3.41 -0.73 13.08
C HIS A 93 -4.16 0.60 12.89
N VAL A 94 -4.86 0.74 11.77
CA VAL A 94 -5.69 1.93 11.51
C VAL A 94 -6.76 2.09 12.60
N GLU A 95 -7.41 0.99 12.98
CA GLU A 95 -8.41 1.00 14.04
C GLU A 95 -7.80 1.37 15.41
N GLU A 96 -6.56 0.98 15.67
CA GLU A 96 -5.86 1.39 16.88
C GLU A 96 -5.56 2.89 16.89
N LEU A 97 -5.28 3.47 15.72
CA LEU A 97 -5.00 4.91 15.60
C LEU A 97 -6.25 5.75 15.70
N ARG A 98 -7.38 5.22 15.27
CA ARG A 98 -8.62 5.97 15.20
C ARG A 98 -9.07 6.41 16.61
N LEU A 99 -9.32 7.71 16.76
CA LEU A 99 -9.80 8.24 18.02
C LEU A 99 -11.24 7.79 18.32
N PRO A 100 -11.61 7.62 19.60
CA PRO A 100 -12.97 7.23 19.94
C PRO A 100 -14.01 8.19 19.34
N ASP A 101 -15.13 7.62 18.87
CA ASP A 101 -16.26 8.35 18.33
C ASP A 101 -15.91 9.19 17.08
N THR A 102 -14.86 8.79 16.35
CA THR A 102 -14.49 9.43 15.09
C THR A 102 -14.53 8.46 13.92
N GLU A 103 -14.60 9.01 12.73
CA GLU A 103 -14.49 8.26 11.48
C GLU A 103 -13.14 8.57 10.85
N MET A 104 -12.50 7.55 10.28
CA MET A 104 -11.25 7.75 9.53
C MET A 104 -11.41 7.13 8.16
N MET A 105 -11.00 7.85 7.11
CA MET A 105 -10.98 7.30 5.77
C MET A 105 -9.78 6.36 5.61
N PHE A 106 -10.06 5.09 5.30
CA PHE A 106 -9.07 4.08 4.98
C PHE A 106 -9.18 3.81 3.49
N CYS A 107 -8.19 4.18 2.71
CA CYS A 107 -8.30 4.22 1.25
C CYS A 107 -7.05 3.73 0.54
N LEU A 108 -7.16 3.54 -0.76
CA LEU A 108 -6.05 3.10 -1.62
C LEU A 108 -6.39 3.39 -3.08
N MET A 109 -5.36 3.34 -3.93
CA MET A 109 -5.53 3.29 -5.37
C MET A 109 -5.39 1.83 -5.80
N CYS A 110 -6.47 1.28 -6.35
CA CYS A 110 -6.51 -0.12 -6.72
C CYS A 110 -5.79 -0.36 -8.05
N ALA A 111 -4.92 -1.37 -8.09
CA ALA A 111 -4.37 -1.82 -9.35
C ALA A 111 -5.50 -2.40 -10.21
N LYS A 112 -5.45 -2.14 -11.52
CA LYS A 112 -6.49 -2.60 -12.45
C LYS A 112 -6.68 -4.11 -12.36
N GLY A 113 -7.92 -4.53 -12.16
CA GLY A 113 -8.27 -5.95 -12.05
C GLY A 113 -8.27 -6.50 -10.62
N ARG A 114 -7.86 -5.72 -9.63
CA ARG A 114 -7.82 -6.15 -8.24
C ARG A 114 -9.03 -5.71 -7.43
N GLU A 115 -10.00 -5.07 -8.06
CA GLU A 115 -11.20 -4.57 -7.39
C GLU A 115 -11.92 -5.65 -6.58
N PRO A 116 -12.11 -6.89 -7.08
CA PRO A 116 -12.81 -7.93 -6.30
C PRO A 116 -12.09 -8.27 -4.99
N PHE A 117 -10.75 -8.26 -4.99
CA PHE A 117 -9.98 -8.50 -3.77
C PHE A 117 -10.30 -7.46 -2.70
N TYR A 118 -10.28 -6.18 -3.08
CA TYR A 118 -10.54 -5.10 -2.13
C TYR A 118 -12.01 -5.03 -1.72
N GLU A 119 -12.93 -5.33 -2.63
CA GLU A 119 -14.35 -5.37 -2.31
C GLU A 119 -14.65 -6.43 -1.24
N LYS A 120 -13.97 -7.57 -1.27
CA LYS A 120 -14.08 -8.58 -0.22
C LYS A 120 -13.65 -8.05 1.14
N HIS A 121 -12.79 -7.05 1.16
CA HIS A 121 -12.29 -6.41 2.37
C HIS A 121 -13.05 -5.12 2.70
N ALA A 122 -14.26 -4.98 2.17
CA ALA A 122 -15.20 -3.89 2.45
C ALA A 122 -14.76 -2.52 1.91
N PHE A 123 -13.89 -2.50 0.90
CA PHE A 123 -13.59 -1.26 0.20
C PHE A 123 -14.63 -0.99 -0.88
N LEU A 124 -15.01 0.27 -1.00
CA LEU A 124 -15.97 0.75 -2.01
C LEU A 124 -15.20 1.45 -3.12
N ALA A 125 -15.38 0.97 -4.35
CA ALA A 125 -14.74 1.61 -5.51
C ALA A 125 -15.44 2.92 -5.88
N ARG A 126 -14.66 3.94 -6.21
CA ARG A 126 -15.18 5.21 -6.72
C ARG A 126 -14.96 5.27 -8.23
N PRO A 127 -15.79 5.99 -9.01
CA PRO A 127 -16.89 6.86 -8.54
C PRO A 127 -18.15 6.10 -8.15
N THR A 128 -18.97 6.75 -7.33
CA THR A 128 -20.32 6.31 -7.01
C THR A 128 -21.30 7.41 -7.41
N GLU A 129 -22.59 7.22 -7.13
CA GLU A 129 -23.58 8.25 -7.39
C GLU A 129 -23.23 9.59 -6.72
N ASN A 130 -22.69 9.52 -5.50
CA ASN A 130 -22.42 10.72 -4.69
C ASN A 130 -20.94 11.05 -4.52
N LEU A 131 -20.03 10.18 -4.97
CA LEU A 131 -18.59 10.34 -4.80
C LEU A 131 -17.89 10.30 -6.15
N GLY A 132 -17.09 11.31 -6.43
CA GLY A 132 -16.26 11.37 -7.63
C GLY A 132 -15.10 10.37 -7.58
N PRO A 133 -14.40 10.17 -8.70
CA PRO A 133 -13.26 9.26 -8.75
C PRO A 133 -12.04 9.82 -8.02
N GLY A 134 -11.13 8.94 -7.65
CA GLY A 134 -9.77 9.34 -7.30
C GLY A 134 -9.08 9.93 -8.53
N MET A 135 -8.17 10.89 -8.32
CA MET A 135 -7.46 11.56 -9.42
C MET A 135 -5.98 11.60 -9.09
N ILE A 136 -5.12 11.42 -10.09
CA ILE A 136 -3.68 11.38 -9.90
C ILE A 136 -2.95 12.27 -10.88
N GLN A 137 -1.73 12.64 -10.50
CA GLN A 137 -0.81 13.39 -11.35
C GLN A 137 0.59 12.94 -10.92
N TYR A 138 1.45 12.63 -11.89
CA TYR A 138 2.84 12.30 -11.59
C TYR A 138 3.72 13.51 -11.90
N LEU A 139 4.34 14.05 -10.86
CA LEU A 139 5.22 15.22 -11.00
C LEU A 139 6.65 14.77 -11.31
N ASN A 140 7.22 15.36 -12.35
CA ASN A 140 8.58 15.08 -12.78
C ASN A 140 9.15 16.29 -13.54
N ASN A 141 10.34 16.17 -14.09
CA ASN A 141 11.01 17.30 -14.75
C ASN A 141 10.29 17.83 -15.99
N THR A 142 9.33 17.08 -16.54
CA THR A 142 8.58 17.49 -17.74
C THR A 142 7.22 18.13 -17.39
N THR A 143 6.82 18.14 -16.13
CA THR A 143 5.49 18.57 -15.68
C THR A 143 5.19 20.03 -16.04
N LYS A 144 6.18 20.93 -15.90
CA LYS A 144 6.03 22.35 -16.22
C LYS A 144 5.62 22.57 -17.68
N ASN A 145 6.15 21.74 -18.60
CA ASN A 145 5.83 21.84 -20.02
C ASN A 145 4.41 21.36 -20.30
N GLN A 146 3.91 20.40 -19.52
CA GLN A 146 2.54 19.89 -19.64
C GLN A 146 1.52 20.90 -19.15
N ASP A 147 1.82 21.60 -18.05
CA ASP A 147 0.93 22.62 -17.49
C ASP A 147 0.72 23.80 -18.44
N THR A 148 1.73 24.17 -19.23
CA THR A 148 1.62 25.26 -20.20
C THR A 148 0.86 24.86 -21.47
N MET A 149 0.58 23.57 -21.68
CA MET A 149 -0.17 23.07 -22.83
C MET A 149 -1.67 22.93 -22.54
N LEU A 150 -2.06 23.13 -21.32
CA LEU A 150 -3.46 23.11 -20.90
C LEU A 150 -4.06 24.50 -20.90
#